data_a4870951e7d32dfb71aeffea42063e19
#
_entry.id   a4870951e7d32dfb71aeffea42063e19
#
_cell.length_a   1.000
_cell.length_b   1.000
_cell.length_c   1.000
_cell.angle_alpha   90.00
_cell.angle_beta   90.00
_cell.angle_gamma   90.00
#
_symmetry.space_group_name_H-M   'P 1'
#
loop_
_entity.id
_entity.type
_entity.pdbx_description
1 polymer ?
#
loop_
_entity_poly.entity_id
_entity_poly.type
_entity_poly.pdbx_seq_one_letter_code
_entity_poly.pdbx_strand_id
1 'polypeptide(L)'
;MAKNINNLKANIKNNLIKKPHPWFLNKIEFIRRTTKPLAARASRWGGPSGVALVIFLLIGSFFYPQDEIQILKIRLLNNPYDFKSHLALAEKLLANNQFEQAEQALLLAQNLQITNSANQKVLGETTSSQLQKLWQKKHYADPKDIQHLIDAWEKIVQEKPNYRDGYLQLAILNYKIYENEKAKEYLNKALEIDPNFKPALELQKIIRP
;
A
#
# COMPACT_ATOMS: atom_id res chain seq x y z
N MET A 1 -9.67 19.06 -25.26
CA MET A 1 -8.62 18.14 -24.81
C MET A 1 -7.54 18.79 -23.93
N ALA A 2 -6.98 19.97 -24.25
CA ALA A 2 -5.91 20.62 -23.47
C ALA A 2 -6.24 20.94 -21.99
N LYS A 3 -7.49 21.30 -21.65
CA LYS A 3 -7.92 21.61 -20.27
C LYS A 3 -7.82 20.39 -19.32
N ASN A 4 -8.04 19.18 -19.83
CA ASN A 4 -8.00 17.95 -19.02
C ASN A 4 -6.57 17.56 -18.65
N ILE A 5 -5.60 17.82 -19.54
CA ILE A 5 -4.19 17.54 -19.32
C ILE A 5 -3.58 18.47 -18.26
N ASN A 6 -4.00 19.73 -18.22
CA ASN A 6 -3.53 20.67 -17.22
C ASN A 6 -4.07 20.37 -15.82
N ASN A 7 -5.32 19.91 -15.73
CA ASN A 7 -5.90 19.45 -14.46
C ASN A 7 -5.22 18.16 -13.96
N LEU A 8 -4.85 17.24 -14.87
CA LEU A 8 -4.10 16.05 -14.53
C LEU A 8 -2.69 16.37 -13.99
N LYS A 9 -1.98 17.31 -14.65
CA LYS A 9 -0.66 17.80 -14.18
C LYS A 9 -0.74 18.48 -12.83
N ALA A 10 -1.78 19.29 -12.59
CA ALA A 10 -1.99 19.97 -11.31
C ALA A 10 -2.30 18.96 -10.19
N ASN A 11 -3.11 17.94 -10.48
CA ASN A 11 -3.47 16.89 -9.52
C ASN A 11 -2.29 15.97 -9.17
N ILE A 12 -1.46 15.62 -10.17
CA ILE A 12 -0.21 14.87 -9.98
C ILE A 12 0.75 15.68 -9.10
N LYS A 13 0.93 16.98 -9.40
CA LYS A 13 1.84 17.85 -8.64
C LYS A 13 1.39 18.05 -7.20
N ASN A 14 0.09 18.22 -6.95
CA ASN A 14 -0.45 18.43 -5.62
C ASN A 14 -0.48 17.16 -4.75
N ASN A 15 -0.65 15.98 -5.37
CA ASN A 15 -0.70 14.71 -4.63
C ASN A 15 0.69 14.08 -4.41
N LEU A 16 1.67 14.38 -5.28
CA LEU A 16 3.04 13.87 -5.13
C LEU A 16 3.90 14.71 -4.16
N ILE A 17 3.55 15.99 -3.94
CA ILE A 17 4.24 16.89 -3.01
C ILE A 17 3.38 17.04 -1.74
N LYS A 18 3.04 15.95 -1.07
CA LYS A 18 2.57 16.08 0.33
C LYS A 18 3.75 16.56 1.18
N LYS A 19 3.51 17.67 1.94
CA LYS A 19 4.46 18.20 2.95
C LYS A 19 5.03 17.04 3.77
N PRO A 20 6.31 17.07 4.11
CA PRO A 20 6.92 16.02 4.92
C PRO A 20 6.08 15.80 6.18
N HIS A 21 5.86 14.53 6.50
CA HIS A 21 5.03 14.10 7.62
C HIS A 21 5.46 14.84 8.90
N PRO A 22 4.55 15.30 9.77
CA PRO A 22 4.89 16.04 11.00
C PRO A 22 5.91 15.32 11.88
N TRP A 23 6.00 13.98 11.78
CA TRP A 23 7.06 13.19 12.40
C TRP A 23 8.47 13.58 11.94
N PHE A 24 8.66 13.94 10.65
CA PHE A 24 9.96 14.32 10.10
C PHE A 24 10.40 15.70 10.63
N LEU A 25 9.46 16.63 10.75
CA LEU A 25 9.72 17.97 11.31
C LEU A 25 10.02 17.88 12.82
N ASN A 26 9.28 17.04 13.57
CA ASN A 26 9.55 16.78 14.99
C ASN A 26 10.92 16.12 15.21
N LYS A 27 11.36 15.26 14.29
CA LYS A 27 12.69 14.62 14.39
C LYS A 27 13.82 15.62 14.14
N ILE A 28 13.66 16.58 13.22
CA ILE A 28 14.61 17.67 12.99
C ILE A 28 14.67 18.60 14.21
N GLU A 29 13.53 18.92 14.80
CA GLU A 29 13.45 19.80 15.97
C GLU A 29 13.99 19.12 17.23
N PHE A 30 13.79 17.81 17.38
CA PHE A 30 14.40 16.98 18.41
C PHE A 30 15.93 16.98 18.28
N ILE A 31 16.47 16.78 17.07
CA ILE A 31 17.91 16.85 16.81
C ILE A 31 18.45 18.24 17.12
N ARG A 32 17.74 19.31 16.76
CA ARG A 32 18.15 20.70 17.04
C ARG A 32 18.14 21.04 18.53
N ARG A 33 17.25 20.44 19.32
CA ARG A 33 17.20 20.62 20.79
C ARG A 33 18.25 19.80 21.53
N THR A 34 18.59 18.62 21.02
CA THR A 34 19.58 17.72 21.66
C THR A 34 21.01 18.06 21.29
N THR A 35 21.27 18.77 20.19
CA THR A 35 22.63 19.12 19.78
C THR A 35 23.19 20.37 20.46
N LYS A 36 22.35 21.27 20.98
CA LYS A 36 22.83 22.47 21.71
C LYS A 36 23.67 22.17 22.96
N PRO A 37 23.34 21.16 23.81
CA PRO A 37 24.19 20.84 24.96
C PRO A 37 25.44 20.02 24.60
N LEU A 38 25.46 19.33 23.44
CA LEU A 38 26.62 18.54 23.02
C LEU A 38 27.78 19.41 22.50
N ALA A 39 27.49 20.55 21.86
CA ALA A 39 28.52 21.48 21.41
C ALA A 39 29.31 22.10 22.57
N ALA A 40 28.68 22.33 23.72
CA ALA A 40 29.34 22.86 24.91
C ALA A 40 30.18 21.80 25.67
N ARG A 41 29.92 20.52 25.48
CA ARG A 41 30.67 19.40 26.08
C ARG A 41 31.76 18.85 25.16
N ALA A 42 31.70 19.11 23.89
CA ALA A 42 32.66 18.63 22.88
C ALA A 42 34.04 19.32 23.01
N SER A 43 34.13 20.48 23.68
CA SER A 43 35.41 21.14 23.93
C SER A 43 36.33 20.36 24.92
N ARG A 44 35.80 19.37 25.61
CA ARG A 44 36.55 18.53 26.57
C ARG A 44 36.98 17.17 26.05
N TRP A 45 36.40 16.76 24.87
CA TRP A 45 36.70 15.51 24.16
C TRP A 45 37.23 15.79 22.76
N GLY A 46 38.13 16.79 22.68
CA GLY A 46 38.79 17.23 21.47
C GLY A 46 39.81 16.22 20.96
N GLY A 47 39.35 15.09 20.49
CA GLY A 47 40.15 14.12 19.75
C GLY A 47 39.55 13.90 18.35
N PRO A 48 40.33 13.44 17.36
CA PRO A 48 39.90 13.17 15.99
C PRO A 48 38.73 12.19 15.87
N SER A 49 38.38 11.49 16.96
CA SER A 49 37.28 10.53 17.05
C SER A 49 35.87 11.16 16.92
N GLY A 50 35.65 12.38 17.40
CA GLY A 50 34.35 13.04 17.31
C GLY A 50 34.03 13.50 15.87
N VAL A 51 35.03 14.03 15.19
CA VAL A 51 34.94 14.42 13.76
C VAL A 51 34.74 13.18 12.88
N ALA A 52 35.47 12.10 13.17
CA ALA A 52 35.31 10.83 12.47
C ALA A 52 33.90 10.25 12.62
N LEU A 53 33.28 10.32 13.79
CA LEU A 53 31.92 9.86 14.02
C LEU A 53 30.87 10.68 13.27
N VAL A 54 31.03 12.01 13.23
CA VAL A 54 30.15 12.89 12.43
C VAL A 54 30.32 12.59 10.92
N ILE A 55 31.54 12.42 10.45
CA ILE A 55 31.82 12.05 9.05
C ILE A 55 31.24 10.65 8.73
N PHE A 56 31.35 9.69 9.66
CA PHE A 56 30.77 8.35 9.48
C PHE A 56 29.25 8.37 9.43
N LEU A 57 28.60 9.22 10.26
CA LEU A 57 27.15 9.42 10.21
C LEU A 57 26.71 10.15 8.92
N LEU A 58 27.48 11.11 8.44
CA LEU A 58 27.21 11.79 7.18
C LEU A 58 27.40 10.83 5.98
N ILE A 59 28.47 10.05 5.97
CA ILE A 59 28.73 9.03 4.93
C ILE A 59 27.66 7.95 5.03
N GLY A 60 27.30 7.47 6.22
CA GLY A 60 26.24 6.49 6.45
C GLY A 60 24.88 6.98 5.93
N SER A 61 24.59 8.29 5.99
CA SER A 61 23.35 8.83 5.43
C SER A 61 23.34 8.83 3.89
N PHE A 62 24.49 8.85 3.23
CA PHE A 62 24.60 8.68 1.77
C PHE A 62 24.39 7.24 1.29
N PHE A 63 24.66 6.26 2.18
CA PHE A 63 24.44 4.84 1.89
C PHE A 63 23.06 4.33 2.34
N TYR A 64 22.17 5.20 2.85
CA TYR A 64 20.77 4.80 3.04
C TYR A 64 20.19 4.40 1.67
N PRO A 65 19.65 3.18 1.55
CA PRO A 65 19.01 2.77 0.33
C PRO A 65 17.94 3.80 -0.01
N GLN A 66 18.08 4.44 -1.18
CA GLN A 66 17.09 5.40 -1.63
C GLN A 66 15.76 4.67 -1.69
N ASP A 67 14.75 5.23 -1.03
CA ASP A 67 13.40 4.65 -1.06
C ASP A 67 12.96 4.53 -2.53
N GLU A 68 12.82 3.30 -3.01
CA GLU A 68 12.44 3.02 -4.40
C GLU A 68 11.18 3.77 -4.82
N ILE A 69 10.27 4.02 -3.87
CA ILE A 69 9.06 4.82 -4.08
C ILE A 69 9.44 6.26 -4.46
N GLN A 70 10.44 6.85 -3.80
CA GLN A 70 10.88 8.21 -4.12
C GLN A 70 11.54 8.27 -5.49
N ILE A 71 12.36 7.30 -5.85
CA ILE A 71 12.98 7.21 -7.17
C ILE A 71 11.92 7.12 -8.26
N LEU A 72 10.91 6.27 -8.07
CA LEU A 72 9.81 6.13 -9.02
C LEU A 72 8.96 7.41 -9.13
N LYS A 73 8.70 8.10 -8.02
CA LYS A 73 8.01 9.40 -8.01
C LYS A 73 8.80 10.46 -8.79
N ILE A 74 10.11 10.56 -8.58
CA ILE A 74 10.98 11.48 -9.33
C ILE A 74 10.98 11.13 -10.83
N ARG A 75 11.06 9.84 -11.19
CA ARG A 75 10.97 9.39 -12.57
C ARG A 75 9.65 9.81 -13.22
N LEU A 76 8.54 9.68 -12.52
CA LEU A 76 7.22 10.07 -12.99
C LEU A 76 7.03 11.60 -13.07
N LEU A 77 7.74 12.38 -12.28
CA LEU A 77 7.79 13.84 -12.46
C LEU A 77 8.44 14.23 -13.80
N ASN A 78 9.48 13.51 -14.21
CA ASN A 78 10.17 13.75 -15.48
C ASN A 78 9.42 13.14 -16.67
N ASN A 79 8.78 12.00 -16.48
CA ASN A 79 8.00 11.32 -17.52
C ASN A 79 6.65 10.83 -16.96
N PRO A 80 5.62 11.69 -16.91
CA PRO A 80 4.31 11.37 -16.34
C PRO A 80 3.53 10.28 -17.12
N TYR A 81 3.93 10.01 -18.36
CA TYR A 81 3.26 9.05 -19.25
C TYR A 81 3.93 7.66 -19.28
N ASP A 82 4.89 7.42 -18.39
CA ASP A 82 5.54 6.12 -18.28
C ASP A 82 4.63 5.13 -17.54
N PHE A 83 3.89 4.35 -18.31
CA PHE A 83 3.00 3.31 -17.83
C PHE A 83 3.70 2.31 -16.89
N LYS A 84 4.92 1.88 -17.26
CA LYS A 84 5.67 0.88 -16.46
C LYS A 84 6.07 1.45 -15.10
N SER A 85 6.47 2.71 -15.04
CA SER A 85 6.81 3.36 -13.76
C SER A 85 5.58 3.54 -12.86
N HIS A 86 4.38 3.77 -13.41
CA HIS A 86 3.13 3.77 -12.63
C HIS A 86 2.81 2.40 -12.04
N LEU A 87 2.97 1.31 -12.81
CA LEU A 87 2.78 -0.05 -12.30
C LEU A 87 3.80 -0.41 -11.21
N ALA A 88 5.08 -0.09 -11.43
CA ALA A 88 6.13 -0.33 -10.43
C ALA A 88 5.88 0.45 -9.14
N LEU A 89 5.43 1.72 -9.26
CA LEU A 89 5.05 2.54 -8.12
C LEU A 89 3.87 1.93 -7.35
N ALA A 90 2.83 1.50 -8.05
CA ALA A 90 1.67 0.86 -7.44
C ALA A 90 2.07 -0.43 -6.70
N GLU A 91 2.93 -1.26 -7.30
CA GLU A 91 3.41 -2.49 -6.66
C GLU A 91 4.16 -2.22 -5.35
N LYS A 92 5.05 -1.23 -5.34
CA LYS A 92 5.80 -0.85 -4.13
C LYS A 92 4.90 -0.21 -3.06
N LEU A 93 3.93 0.58 -3.47
CA LEU A 93 2.94 1.17 -2.56
C LEU A 93 2.05 0.09 -1.92
N LEU A 94 1.63 -0.93 -2.68
CA LEU A 94 0.89 -2.07 -2.16
C LEU A 94 1.73 -2.90 -1.18
N ALA A 95 3.02 -3.10 -1.46
CA ALA A 95 3.93 -3.79 -0.54
C ALA A 95 4.09 -3.04 0.80
N ASN A 96 3.94 -1.72 0.80
CA ASN A 96 4.01 -0.87 1.98
C ASN A 96 2.63 -0.54 2.59
N ASN A 97 1.58 -1.24 2.20
CA ASN A 97 0.19 -1.03 2.65
C ASN A 97 -0.32 0.41 2.43
N GLN A 98 0.21 1.13 1.44
CA GLN A 98 -0.20 2.48 1.07
C GLN A 98 -1.29 2.42 -0.01
N PHE A 99 -2.46 1.83 0.33
CA PHE A 99 -3.51 1.46 -0.61
C PHE A 99 -4.08 2.64 -1.40
N GLU A 100 -4.33 3.78 -0.76
CA GLU A 100 -4.87 4.97 -1.42
C GLU A 100 -3.92 5.54 -2.50
N GLN A 101 -2.62 5.57 -2.21
CA GLN A 101 -1.62 6.02 -3.18
C GLN A 101 -1.42 4.99 -4.29
N ALA A 102 -1.49 3.70 -3.97
CA ALA A 102 -1.43 2.62 -4.94
C ALA A 102 -2.61 2.69 -5.92
N GLU A 103 -3.82 2.93 -5.42
CA GLU A 103 -5.01 3.12 -6.24
C GLU A 103 -4.84 4.28 -7.23
N GLN A 104 -4.34 5.42 -6.77
CA GLN A 104 -4.06 6.56 -7.65
C GLN A 104 -3.06 6.20 -8.77
N ALA A 105 -1.99 5.47 -8.44
CA ALA A 105 -1.01 5.03 -9.42
C ALA A 105 -1.62 4.03 -10.43
N LEU A 106 -2.49 3.12 -9.98
CA LEU A 106 -3.20 2.16 -10.82
C LEU A 106 -4.20 2.85 -11.76
N LEU A 107 -4.97 3.83 -11.25
CA LEU A 107 -5.89 4.62 -12.07
C LEU A 107 -5.17 5.41 -13.17
N LEU A 108 -4.01 5.99 -12.85
CA LEU A 108 -3.19 6.68 -13.84
C LEU A 108 -2.66 5.70 -14.90
N ALA A 109 -2.17 4.54 -14.49
CA ALA A 109 -1.77 3.47 -15.41
C ALA A 109 -2.93 3.03 -16.32
N GLN A 110 -4.11 2.82 -15.76
CA GLN A 110 -5.31 2.43 -16.53
C GLN A 110 -5.69 3.48 -17.57
N ASN A 111 -5.68 4.76 -17.20
CA ASN A 111 -5.96 5.86 -18.13
C ASN A 111 -4.93 5.93 -19.25
N LEU A 112 -3.65 5.71 -18.97
CA LEU A 112 -2.60 5.64 -19.98
C LEU A 112 -2.78 4.45 -20.92
N GLN A 113 -3.23 3.31 -20.39
CA GLN A 113 -3.53 2.12 -21.20
C GLN A 113 -4.66 2.41 -22.20
N ILE A 114 -5.76 3.02 -21.76
CA ILE A 114 -6.90 3.38 -22.61
C ILE A 114 -6.45 4.36 -23.70
N THR A 115 -5.69 5.39 -23.33
CA THR A 115 -5.21 6.40 -24.29
C THR A 115 -4.26 5.81 -25.34
N ASN A 116 -3.37 4.92 -24.90
CA ASN A 116 -2.42 4.25 -25.81
C ASN A 116 -3.13 3.24 -26.74
N SER A 117 -4.15 2.55 -26.25
CA SER A 117 -4.97 1.65 -27.06
C SER A 117 -5.75 2.41 -28.14
N ALA A 118 -6.31 3.58 -27.80
CA ALA A 118 -7.01 4.45 -28.75
C ALA A 118 -6.07 4.99 -29.85
N ASN A 119 -4.78 5.12 -29.56
CA ASN A 119 -3.75 5.57 -30.51
C ASN A 119 -3.02 4.42 -31.23
N GLN A 120 -3.59 3.20 -31.25
CA GLN A 120 -3.01 1.97 -31.86
C GLN A 120 -1.61 1.58 -31.35
N LYS A 121 -1.17 2.14 -30.23
CA LYS A 121 0.08 1.73 -29.62
C LYS A 121 -0.20 0.53 -28.71
N VAL A 122 -0.06 -0.67 -29.26
CA VAL A 122 -0.28 -1.93 -28.54
C VAL A 122 0.70 -2.01 -27.35
N LEU A 123 0.18 -1.73 -26.16
CA LEU A 123 0.82 -2.18 -24.94
C LEU A 123 0.66 -3.71 -24.91
N GLY A 124 1.78 -4.44 -24.85
CA GLY A 124 1.75 -5.91 -24.92
C GLY A 124 0.80 -6.52 -23.88
N GLU A 125 0.22 -7.68 -24.19
CA GLU A 125 -0.71 -8.44 -23.33
C GLU A 125 -0.20 -8.61 -21.90
N THR A 126 1.11 -8.71 -21.72
CA THR A 126 1.79 -8.84 -20.45
C THR A 126 1.54 -7.64 -19.50
N THR A 127 1.49 -6.42 -20.04
CA THR A 127 1.29 -5.20 -19.23
C THR A 127 -0.16 -5.03 -18.79
N SER A 128 -1.11 -5.43 -19.63
CA SER A 128 -2.54 -5.47 -19.25
C SER A 128 -2.78 -6.48 -18.14
N SER A 129 -2.18 -7.65 -18.25
CA SER A 129 -2.24 -8.71 -17.23
C SER A 129 -1.61 -8.26 -15.90
N GLN A 130 -0.50 -7.51 -15.92
CA GLN A 130 0.11 -6.96 -14.70
C GLN A 130 -0.79 -5.94 -14.00
N LEU A 131 -1.38 -5.02 -14.75
CA LEU A 131 -2.33 -4.05 -14.19
C LEU A 131 -3.50 -4.76 -13.51
N GLN A 132 -4.09 -5.75 -14.15
CA GLN A 132 -5.19 -6.53 -13.58
C GLN A 132 -4.78 -7.27 -12.30
N LYS A 133 -3.60 -7.90 -12.28
CA LYS A 133 -3.08 -8.56 -11.08
C LYS A 133 -2.86 -7.59 -9.91
N LEU A 134 -2.38 -6.38 -10.18
CA LEU A 134 -2.18 -5.36 -9.13
C LEU A 134 -3.51 -4.84 -8.60
N TRP A 135 -4.53 -4.66 -9.44
CA TRP A 135 -5.89 -4.34 -9.01
C TRP A 135 -6.47 -5.44 -8.11
N GLN A 136 -6.33 -6.71 -8.50
CA GLN A 136 -6.76 -7.84 -7.67
C GLN A 136 -6.01 -7.83 -6.33
N LYS A 137 -4.68 -7.67 -6.35
CA LYS A 137 -3.88 -7.61 -5.12
C LYS A 137 -4.35 -6.48 -4.19
N LYS A 138 -4.62 -5.28 -4.72
CA LYS A 138 -5.16 -4.16 -3.96
C LYS A 138 -6.50 -4.51 -3.33
N HIS A 139 -7.43 -5.02 -4.14
CA HIS A 139 -8.78 -5.35 -3.72
C HIS A 139 -8.84 -6.39 -2.58
N TYR A 140 -7.92 -7.37 -2.61
CA TYR A 140 -7.85 -8.40 -1.55
C TYR A 140 -6.95 -8.04 -0.36
N ALA A 141 -6.25 -6.91 -0.40
CA ALA A 141 -5.37 -6.46 0.68
C ALA A 141 -5.89 -5.21 1.40
N ASP A 142 -6.65 -4.35 0.71
CA ASP A 142 -7.18 -3.10 1.27
C ASP A 142 -8.34 -3.40 2.25
N PRO A 143 -8.22 -3.05 3.54
CA PRO A 143 -9.29 -3.28 4.51
C PRO A 143 -10.63 -2.64 4.13
N LYS A 144 -10.62 -1.50 3.42
CA LYS A 144 -11.86 -0.85 2.95
C LYS A 144 -12.57 -1.69 1.91
N ASP A 145 -11.83 -2.22 0.94
CA ASP A 145 -12.39 -3.09 -0.10
C ASP A 145 -12.89 -4.41 0.50
N ILE A 146 -12.14 -4.97 1.48
CA ILE A 146 -12.56 -6.17 2.21
C ILE A 146 -13.87 -5.91 2.98
N GLN A 147 -14.03 -4.74 3.61
CA GLN A 147 -15.28 -4.41 4.30
C GLN A 147 -16.48 -4.36 3.33
N HIS A 148 -16.32 -3.78 2.14
CA HIS A 148 -17.37 -3.81 1.11
C HIS A 148 -17.72 -5.22 0.66
N LEU A 149 -16.74 -6.12 0.60
CA LEU A 149 -16.99 -7.53 0.31
C LEU A 149 -17.75 -8.21 1.45
N ILE A 150 -17.43 -7.93 2.71
CA ILE A 150 -18.15 -8.42 3.88
C ILE A 150 -19.61 -8.00 3.78
N ASP A 151 -19.89 -6.71 3.60
CA ASP A 151 -21.25 -6.16 3.50
C ASP A 151 -22.05 -6.83 2.37
N ALA A 152 -21.39 -7.12 1.24
CA ALA A 152 -22.03 -7.83 0.12
C ALA A 152 -22.35 -9.28 0.46
N TRP A 153 -21.43 -10.01 1.09
CA TRP A 153 -21.65 -11.40 1.50
C TRP A 153 -22.67 -11.52 2.62
N GLU A 154 -22.74 -10.56 3.56
CA GLU A 154 -23.78 -10.53 4.60
C GLU A 154 -25.17 -10.45 3.99
N LYS A 155 -25.39 -9.63 2.96
CA LYS A 155 -26.66 -9.58 2.24
C LYS A 155 -27.01 -10.93 1.60
N ILE A 156 -26.02 -11.59 0.96
CA ILE A 156 -26.22 -12.89 0.31
C ILE A 156 -26.64 -13.95 1.33
N VAL A 157 -26.00 -14.02 2.50
CA VAL A 157 -26.36 -15.02 3.52
C VAL A 157 -27.66 -14.68 4.25
N GLN A 158 -28.07 -13.42 4.30
CA GLN A 158 -29.41 -13.01 4.76
C GLN A 158 -30.50 -13.52 3.81
N GLU A 159 -30.28 -13.42 2.50
CA GLU A 159 -31.22 -13.94 1.48
C GLU A 159 -31.19 -15.47 1.38
N LYS A 160 -30.05 -16.08 1.68
CA LYS A 160 -29.81 -17.53 1.58
C LYS A 160 -29.18 -18.07 2.88
N PRO A 161 -29.97 -18.26 3.97
CA PRO A 161 -29.43 -18.63 5.27
C PRO A 161 -28.72 -19.98 5.33
N ASN A 162 -28.99 -20.87 4.36
CA ASN A 162 -28.37 -22.21 4.28
C ASN A 162 -27.18 -22.24 3.31
N TYR A 163 -26.62 -21.07 2.96
CA TYR A 163 -25.50 -20.99 2.02
C TYR A 163 -24.15 -21.07 2.76
N ARG A 164 -23.72 -22.30 3.07
CA ARG A 164 -22.48 -22.59 3.85
C ARG A 164 -21.23 -21.91 3.27
N ASP A 165 -21.08 -21.87 1.92
CA ASP A 165 -19.92 -21.28 1.28
C ASP A 165 -19.87 -19.74 1.49
N GLY A 166 -21.04 -19.09 1.58
CA GLY A 166 -21.15 -17.67 1.92
C GLY A 166 -20.63 -17.38 3.33
N TYR A 167 -20.99 -18.21 4.30
CA TYR A 167 -20.46 -18.09 5.67
C TYR A 167 -18.95 -18.35 5.73
N LEU A 168 -18.43 -19.31 4.94
CA LEU A 168 -16.98 -19.51 4.83
C LEU A 168 -16.28 -18.27 4.28
N GLN A 169 -16.83 -17.63 3.24
CA GLN A 169 -16.27 -16.39 2.70
C GLN A 169 -16.26 -15.27 3.75
N LEU A 170 -17.35 -15.10 4.49
CA LEU A 170 -17.42 -14.15 5.60
C LEU A 170 -16.37 -14.43 6.68
N ALA A 171 -16.17 -15.69 7.04
CA ALA A 171 -15.13 -16.09 7.99
C ALA A 171 -13.72 -15.73 7.49
N ILE A 172 -13.40 -16.01 6.22
CA ILE A 172 -12.11 -15.69 5.61
C ILE A 172 -11.88 -14.18 5.57
N LEU A 173 -12.89 -13.39 5.15
CA LEU A 173 -12.79 -11.95 5.04
C LEU A 173 -12.61 -11.28 6.40
N ASN A 174 -13.39 -11.68 7.40
CA ASN A 174 -13.24 -11.16 8.76
C ASN A 174 -11.89 -11.53 9.38
N TYR A 175 -11.38 -12.74 9.15
CA TYR A 175 -10.03 -13.13 9.58
C TYR A 175 -8.94 -12.25 8.95
N LYS A 176 -9.07 -11.89 7.67
CA LYS A 176 -8.12 -11.01 6.97
C LYS A 176 -8.03 -9.60 7.55
N ILE A 177 -9.10 -9.08 8.12
CA ILE A 177 -9.12 -7.76 8.78
C ILE A 177 -8.92 -7.86 10.29
N TYR A 178 -8.47 -9.02 10.79
CA TYR A 178 -8.20 -9.30 12.21
C TYR A 178 -9.43 -9.31 13.12
N GLU A 179 -10.64 -9.38 12.55
CA GLU A 179 -11.90 -9.57 13.30
C GLU A 179 -12.11 -11.05 13.63
N ASN A 180 -11.22 -11.61 14.46
CA ASN A 180 -11.12 -13.04 14.70
C ASN A 180 -12.39 -13.64 15.33
N GLU A 181 -13.08 -12.91 16.20
CA GLU A 181 -14.31 -13.40 16.84
C GLU A 181 -15.46 -13.53 15.84
N LYS A 182 -15.64 -12.54 14.96
CA LYS A 182 -16.61 -12.64 13.87
C LYS A 182 -16.25 -13.75 12.89
N ALA A 183 -14.96 -13.90 12.60
CA ALA A 183 -14.50 -15.00 11.74
C ALA A 183 -14.88 -16.35 12.32
N LYS A 184 -14.71 -16.59 13.63
CA LYS A 184 -15.14 -17.81 14.33
C LYS A 184 -16.66 -18.00 14.30
N GLU A 185 -17.42 -16.91 14.50
CA GLU A 185 -18.88 -16.96 14.46
C GLU A 185 -19.39 -17.44 13.10
N TYR A 186 -18.92 -16.83 12.01
CA TYR A 186 -19.31 -17.23 10.65
C TYR A 186 -18.81 -18.64 10.30
N LEU A 187 -17.63 -19.02 10.76
CA LEU A 187 -17.10 -20.35 10.57
C LEU A 187 -17.98 -21.41 11.23
N ASN A 188 -18.44 -21.16 12.46
CA ASN A 188 -19.36 -22.05 13.16
C ASN A 188 -20.68 -22.20 12.40
N LYS A 189 -21.24 -21.08 11.87
CA LYS A 189 -22.45 -21.16 11.04
C LYS A 189 -22.25 -22.02 9.79
N ALA A 190 -21.09 -21.95 9.14
CA ALA A 190 -20.78 -22.82 8.01
C ALA A 190 -20.74 -24.32 8.41
N LEU A 191 -20.16 -24.62 9.58
CA LEU A 191 -20.05 -25.99 10.13
C LEU A 191 -21.37 -26.50 10.71
N GLU A 192 -22.27 -25.64 11.19
CA GLU A 192 -23.64 -26.01 11.58
C GLU A 192 -24.44 -26.51 10.36
N ILE A 193 -24.24 -25.91 9.18
CA ILE A 193 -24.91 -26.34 7.94
C ILE A 193 -24.28 -27.63 7.40
N ASP A 194 -22.95 -27.74 7.42
CA ASP A 194 -22.23 -28.92 6.99
C ASP A 194 -21.02 -29.19 7.91
N PRO A 195 -21.18 -30.10 8.91
CA PRO A 195 -20.12 -30.44 9.86
C PRO A 195 -18.87 -31.06 9.23
N ASN A 196 -18.98 -31.61 8.01
CA ASN A 196 -17.89 -32.25 7.28
C ASN A 196 -17.29 -31.33 6.20
N PHE A 197 -17.60 -30.04 6.23
CA PHE A 197 -17.11 -29.09 5.24
C PHE A 197 -15.59 -28.85 5.37
N LYS A 198 -14.81 -29.59 4.59
CA LYS A 198 -13.34 -29.60 4.69
C LYS A 198 -12.71 -28.21 4.68
N PRO A 199 -13.07 -27.24 3.78
CA PRO A 199 -12.47 -25.93 3.80
C PRO A 199 -12.69 -25.17 5.13
N ALA A 200 -13.87 -25.33 5.75
CA ALA A 200 -14.17 -24.71 7.03
C ALA A 200 -13.36 -25.36 8.16
N LEU A 201 -13.21 -26.68 8.15
CA LEU A 201 -12.38 -27.40 9.13
C LEU A 201 -10.90 -27.03 9.03
N GLU A 202 -10.38 -26.78 7.82
CA GLU A 202 -9.01 -26.28 7.62
C GLU A 202 -8.84 -24.86 8.16
N LEU A 203 -9.76 -23.97 7.86
CA LEU A 203 -9.75 -22.60 8.37
C LEU A 203 -9.87 -22.59 9.92
N GLN A 204 -10.64 -23.50 10.51
CA GLN A 204 -10.77 -23.62 11.95
C GLN A 204 -9.44 -23.92 12.64
N LYS A 205 -8.55 -24.72 12.00
CA LYS A 205 -7.21 -25.01 12.53
C LYS A 205 -6.31 -23.77 12.54
N ILE A 206 -6.53 -22.85 11.60
CA ILE A 206 -5.74 -21.62 11.46
C ILE A 206 -6.19 -20.56 12.47
N ILE A 207 -7.52 -20.42 12.67
CA ILE A 207 -8.10 -19.38 13.54
C ILE A 207 -8.02 -19.76 15.03
N ARG A 208 -7.84 -21.04 15.35
CA ARG A 208 -7.61 -21.45 16.75
C ARG A 208 -6.27 -20.89 17.24
N PRO A 209 -6.24 -20.24 18.43
CA PRO A 209 -4.99 -19.81 19.05
C PRO A 209 -4.15 -21.01 19.48
#